data_5f553b339ea4847f8713bad02b2bcd8c
#
_entry.id   5f553b339ea4847f8713bad02b2bcd8c
#
_cell.length_a   1.000
_cell.length_b   1.000
_cell.length_c   1.000
_cell.angle_alpha   90.00
_cell.angle_beta   90.00
_cell.angle_gamma   90.00
#
_symmetry.space_group_name_H-M   'P 1'
#
loop_
_entity.id
_entity.type
_entity.pdbx_description
1 polymer ?
#
loop_
_entity_poly.entity_id
_entity_poly.type
_entity_poly.pdbx_seq_one_letter_code
_entity_poly.pdbx_strand_id
1 'polypeptide(L)' 'MSDSDNDCIEILVKKYIQKFGGFPYYLFMGASDESIKEAILESLKTGKEITASNEGLDF' A
#
# COMPACT_ATOMS: atom_id res chain seq x y z
N MET A 1 1.95 -22.08 -7.39
CA MET A 1 2.06 -21.93 -6.86
C MET A 1 1.61 -21.08 -6.10
N SER A 2 1.35 -20.99 -5.46
CA SER A 2 0.98 -20.35 -4.61
C SER A 2 1.50 -19.11 -4.41
N ASP A 3 1.79 -18.55 -5.25
CA ASP A 3 2.33 -17.41 -5.05
C ASP A 3 1.42 -16.49 -4.46
N SER A 4 0.27 -16.64 -4.48
CA SER A 4 -0.58 -15.70 -3.94
C SER A 4 -0.33 -15.58 -2.49
N ASP A 5 0.01 -16.61 -1.89
CA ASP A 5 0.14 -16.52 -0.55
C ASP A 5 1.40 -15.91 -0.21
N ASN A 6 2.26 -15.79 -1.05
CA ASN A 6 3.41 -15.23 -0.75
C ASN A 6 3.49 -13.90 -1.25
N ASP A 7 2.53 -13.06 -1.23
CA ASP A 7 2.57 -11.74 -1.76
C ASP A 7 3.59 -10.98 -0.99
N CYS A 8 4.75 -10.83 -1.51
CA CYS A 8 5.74 -10.01 -0.90
C CYS A 8 5.39 -8.58 -1.10
N ILE A 9 6.01 -7.71 -0.36
CA ILE A 9 5.76 -6.31 -0.51
C ILE A 9 6.02 -5.88 -1.93
N GLU A 10 7.05 -6.39 -2.55
CA GLU A 10 7.34 -5.98 -3.90
C GLU A 10 6.18 -6.26 -4.83
N ILE A 11 5.58 -7.40 -4.68
CA ILE A 11 4.47 -7.76 -5.55
C ILE A 11 3.29 -6.84 -5.28
N LEU A 12 3.03 -6.57 -4.03
CA LEU A 12 1.92 -5.69 -3.69
C LEU A 12 2.17 -4.29 -4.22
N VAL A 13 3.39 -3.81 -4.10
CA VAL A 13 3.70 -2.49 -4.59
C VAL A 13 3.50 -2.45 -6.10
N LYS A 14 3.89 -3.49 -6.80
CA LYS A 14 3.68 -3.51 -8.23
C LYS A 14 2.21 -3.47 -8.56
N LYS A 15 1.40 -4.21 -7.85
CA LYS A 15 -0.02 -4.20 -8.11
C LYS A 15 -0.58 -2.80 -7.87
N TYR A 16 -0.10 -2.16 -6.82
CA TYR A 16 -0.58 -0.83 -6.51
C TYR A 16 -0.21 0.13 -7.63
N ILE A 17 1.02 0.07 -8.10
CA ILE A 17 1.46 0.96 -9.14
C ILE A 17 0.67 0.73 -10.41
N GLN A 18 0.39 -0.51 -10.73
CA GLN A 18 -0.37 -0.77 -11.93
C GLN A 18 -1.80 -0.27 -11.81
N LYS A 19 -2.32 -0.25 -10.60
CA LYS A 19 -3.68 0.20 -10.46
C LYS A 19 -3.76 1.70 -10.33
N PHE A 20 -2.87 2.31 -9.60
CA PHE A 20 -2.95 3.73 -9.33
C PHE A 20 -1.90 4.57 -10.06
N GLY A 21 -0.83 3.98 -10.46
CA GLY A 21 0.17 4.73 -11.21
C GLY A 21 1.45 5.00 -10.49
N GLY A 22 1.51 4.88 -9.22
CA GLY A 22 2.72 5.12 -8.48
C GLY A 22 2.50 4.76 -7.04
N PHE A 23 3.57 4.60 -6.29
CA PHE A 23 3.45 4.21 -4.90
C PHE A 23 4.14 5.25 -4.05
N PRO A 24 3.51 5.73 -2.99
CA PRO A 24 4.10 6.79 -2.16
C PRO A 24 5.10 6.19 -1.19
N TYR A 25 6.29 5.89 -1.66
CA TYR A 25 7.29 5.30 -0.78
C TYR A 25 7.58 6.20 0.41
N TYR A 26 7.52 7.50 0.20
CA TYR A 26 7.89 8.40 1.28
C TYR A 26 6.94 8.30 2.47
N LEU A 27 5.73 7.84 2.26
CA LEU A 27 4.80 7.72 3.36
C LEU A 27 5.14 6.54 4.25
N PHE A 28 5.90 5.61 3.74
CA PHE A 28 6.20 4.40 4.49
C PHE A 28 7.65 4.29 4.92
N MET A 29 8.36 5.39 4.90
CA MET A 29 9.72 5.32 5.36
C MET A 29 9.68 5.04 6.83
N GLY A 30 10.25 4.00 7.27
CA GLY A 30 10.22 3.64 8.67
C GLY A 30 9.05 2.76 9.05
N ALA A 31 8.15 2.51 8.16
CA ALA A 31 7.02 1.66 8.50
C ALA A 31 7.42 0.20 8.38
N SER A 32 6.73 -0.65 9.08
CA SER A 32 7.07 -2.05 9.01
C SER A 32 6.44 -2.68 7.79
N ASP A 33 6.95 -3.83 7.41
CA ASP A 33 6.44 -4.48 6.22
C ASP A 33 4.96 -4.78 6.37
N GLU A 34 4.54 -5.17 7.54
CA GLU A 34 3.14 -5.49 7.69
C GLU A 34 2.28 -4.28 7.51
N SER A 35 2.71 -3.14 8.02
CA SER A 35 1.93 -1.94 7.84
C SER A 35 1.80 -1.60 6.36
N ILE A 36 2.89 -1.74 5.62
CA ILE A 36 2.85 -1.43 4.22
C ILE A 36 1.92 -2.39 3.49
N LYS A 37 2.00 -3.66 3.81
CA LYS A 37 1.15 -4.62 3.15
C LYS A 37 -0.31 -4.33 3.41
N GLU A 38 -0.64 -4.04 4.64
CA GLU A 38 -2.03 -3.78 4.94
C GLU A 38 -2.52 -2.56 4.22
N ALA A 39 -1.71 -1.52 4.16
CA ALA A 39 -2.12 -0.31 3.49
C ALA A 39 -2.40 -0.59 2.01
N ILE A 40 -1.52 -1.35 1.37
CA ILE A 40 -1.72 -1.64 -0.03
C ILE A 40 -2.96 -2.50 -0.23
N LEU A 41 -3.12 -3.51 0.61
CA LEU A 41 -4.26 -4.38 0.44
C LEU A 41 -5.56 -3.60 0.62
N GLU A 42 -5.57 -2.71 1.58
CA GLU A 42 -6.77 -1.96 1.78
C GLU A 42 -7.01 -1.04 0.61
N SER A 43 -5.98 -0.41 0.07
CA SER A 43 -6.16 0.44 -1.08
C SER A 43 -6.71 -0.34 -2.26
N LEU A 44 -6.18 -1.51 -2.49
CA LEU A 44 -6.64 -2.32 -3.60
C LEU A 44 -8.06 -2.78 -3.37
N LYS A 45 -8.41 -2.99 -2.10
CA LYS A 45 -9.74 -3.47 -1.81
C LYS A 45 -10.78 -2.37 -1.99
N THR A 46 -10.47 -1.18 -1.53
CA THR A 46 -11.43 -0.10 -1.62
C THR A 46 -11.31 0.68 -2.91
N GLY A 47 -10.19 0.58 -3.57
CA GLY A 47 -10.01 1.34 -4.80
C GLY A 47 -9.54 2.75 -4.57
N LYS A 48 -9.08 3.07 -3.36
CA LYS A 48 -8.65 4.41 -3.09
C LYS A 48 -7.15 4.47 -2.89
N GLU A 49 -6.54 5.50 -3.38
CA GLU A 49 -5.11 5.63 -3.24
C GLU A 49 -4.71 5.88 -1.80
N ILE A 50 -3.50 5.50 -1.48
CA ILE A 50 -2.96 5.77 -0.17
C ILE A 50 -2.47 7.20 -0.18
N THR A 51 -2.92 8.01 0.76
CA THR A 51 -2.50 9.39 0.80
C THR A 51 -1.95 9.69 2.17
N ALA A 52 -1.27 10.76 2.27
CA ALA A 52 -0.73 11.14 3.54
C ALA A 52 -1.86 11.55 4.38
N SER A 53 -2.17 10.86 5.29
CA SER A 53 -3.34 11.08 5.92
C SER A 53 -3.28 12.08 6.83
N ASN A 54 -3.36 13.08 6.63
CA ASN A 54 -3.37 13.96 7.54
C ASN A 54 -4.65 14.19 8.00
N GLU A 55 -5.44 13.51 7.62
CA GLU A 55 -6.69 13.67 8.05
C GLU A 55 -6.71 13.67 9.40
N GLY A 56 -5.93 13.09 9.94
CA GLY A 56 -5.99 13.04 11.27
C GLY A 56 -6.12 14.35 11.79
N LEU A 57 -5.65 15.21 11.27
CA LEU A 57 -5.70 16.33 11.84
C LEU A 57 -6.74 17.07 11.60
N ASP A 58 -7.31 16.93 11.15
CA ASP A 58 -8.27 17.62 10.90
C ASP A 58 -8.95 17.97 11.78
N PHE A 59 -8.84 18.10 12.25
CA PHE A 59 -9.37 18.37 13.06
C PHE A 59 -9.32 19.05 13.32
#